data_896685b56152256b8139b65bdab149fc
#
_entry.id   896685b56152256b8139b65bdab149fc
#
_cell.length_a   1.000
_cell.length_b   1.000
_cell.length_c   1.000
_cell.angle_alpha   90.00
_cell.angle_beta   90.00
_cell.angle_gamma   90.00
#
_symmetry.space_group_name_H-M   'P 1'
#
loop_
_entity.id
_entity.type
_entity.pdbx_description
1 polymer ?
#
loop_
_entity_poly.entity_id
_entity_poly.type
_entity_poly.pdbx_seq_one_letter_code
_entity_poly.pdbx_strand_id
1 'polypeptide(L)'
;MDTIWLDTGDLGLFTKKGDLVIIDTDSNTARLGRYAKATATSSNSFTVPGDWSGATLRIGYLYEYLVEFPRLYPTKAQGDKSISDVNSSLIVHRLKLHFGKIGLYETTLERLGKTDYTEIYESSLLDEYEVSDAPYLEEYIKTIPVYEKNKNVDITLKSSHP
;
A
#
# COMPACT_ATOMS: atom_id res chain seq x y z
N MET A 1 13.44 -8.56 -22.66
CA MET A 1 12.36 -9.27 -21.95
C MET A 1 12.95 -10.58 -21.51
N ASP A 2 13.20 -10.70 -20.22
CA ASP A 2 13.85 -11.88 -19.67
C ASP A 2 12.83 -12.95 -19.34
N THR A 3 13.17 -14.19 -19.66
CA THR A 3 12.34 -15.34 -19.28
C THR A 3 12.95 -15.97 -18.04
N ILE A 4 12.24 -15.90 -16.95
CA ILE A 4 12.65 -16.50 -15.69
C ILE A 4 11.99 -17.88 -15.58
N TRP A 5 12.79 -18.90 -15.42
CA TRP A 5 12.34 -20.26 -15.18
C TRP A 5 12.32 -20.51 -13.67
N LEU A 6 11.16 -20.80 -13.15
CA LEU A 6 11.00 -21.20 -11.76
C LEU A 6 10.50 -22.65 -11.74
N ASP A 7 11.32 -23.55 -11.28
CA ASP A 7 10.89 -24.91 -10.95
C ASP A 7 10.39 -24.91 -9.51
N THR A 8 9.09 -24.65 -9.35
CA THR A 8 8.48 -24.60 -8.01
C THR A 8 8.12 -25.98 -7.47
N GLY A 9 8.14 -27.01 -8.33
CA GLY A 9 7.58 -28.32 -7.98
C GLY A 9 6.08 -28.28 -7.63
N ASP A 10 5.49 -27.08 -7.60
CA ASP A 10 4.11 -26.82 -7.21
C ASP A 10 3.33 -26.20 -8.37
N LEU A 11 2.56 -27.03 -9.05
CA LEU A 11 1.66 -26.63 -10.14
C LEU A 11 0.57 -25.64 -9.71
N GLY A 12 0.36 -25.44 -8.40
CA GLY A 12 -0.65 -24.57 -7.86
C GLY A 12 -0.32 -23.07 -7.97
N LEU A 13 0.94 -22.69 -8.17
CA LEU A 13 1.35 -21.29 -8.13
C LEU A 13 0.71 -20.47 -9.27
N PHE A 14 0.61 -21.02 -10.46
CA PHE A 14 0.07 -20.33 -11.64
C PHE A 14 -1.43 -20.55 -11.88
N THR A 15 -2.09 -21.31 -11.03
CA THR A 15 -3.54 -21.53 -11.12
C THR A 15 -4.37 -20.64 -10.22
N LYS A 16 -3.74 -19.92 -9.31
CA LYS A 16 -4.42 -18.94 -8.43
C LYS A 16 -4.85 -17.71 -9.22
N LYS A 17 -6.07 -17.25 -8.95
CA LYS A 17 -6.53 -15.95 -9.42
C LYS A 17 -5.73 -14.86 -8.70
N GLY A 18 -5.04 -14.02 -9.44
CA GLY A 18 -4.30 -12.86 -8.96
C GLY A 18 -3.13 -12.55 -9.88
N ASP A 19 -2.72 -11.29 -9.89
CA ASP A 19 -1.53 -10.86 -10.61
C ASP A 19 -0.28 -11.42 -9.94
N LEU A 20 0.53 -12.11 -10.67
CA LEU A 20 1.83 -12.57 -10.20
C LEU A 20 2.80 -11.39 -10.24
N VAL A 21 3.54 -11.21 -9.15
CA VAL A 21 4.50 -10.11 -8.99
C VAL A 21 5.84 -10.67 -8.57
N ILE A 22 6.90 -10.08 -9.10
CA ILE A 22 8.26 -10.28 -8.61
C ILE A 22 8.76 -9.00 -7.95
N ILE A 23 9.55 -9.15 -6.91
CA ILE A 23 10.18 -8.05 -6.19
C ILE A 23 11.66 -8.36 -5.94
N ASP A 24 12.52 -7.36 -6.13
CA ASP A 24 13.92 -7.45 -5.76
C ASP A 24 14.07 -7.22 -4.26
N THR A 25 14.67 -8.17 -3.57
CA THR A 25 14.90 -8.14 -2.13
C THR A 25 16.37 -8.02 -1.75
N ASP A 26 17.24 -7.73 -2.71
CA ASP A 26 18.67 -7.55 -2.43
C ASP A 26 18.91 -6.22 -1.72
N SER A 27 19.18 -6.28 -0.43
CA SER A 27 19.45 -5.11 0.42
C SER A 27 20.75 -4.37 0.08
N ASN A 28 21.62 -4.95 -0.74
CA ASN A 28 22.90 -4.36 -1.12
C ASN A 28 22.82 -3.59 -2.44
N THR A 29 21.67 -3.54 -3.06
CA THR A 29 21.48 -2.82 -4.33
C THR A 29 20.57 -1.61 -4.16
N ALA A 30 20.79 -0.60 -4.99
CA ALA A 30 19.87 0.52 -5.14
C ALA A 30 18.49 0.10 -5.70
N ARG A 31 18.33 -1.18 -6.07
CA ARG A 31 17.12 -1.75 -6.65
C ARG A 31 16.20 -2.41 -5.62
N LEU A 32 16.54 -2.37 -4.34
CA LEU A 32 15.72 -2.94 -3.29
C LEU A 32 14.28 -2.41 -3.36
N GLY A 33 13.30 -3.31 -3.43
CA GLY A 33 11.89 -2.98 -3.54
C GLY A 33 11.40 -2.74 -4.97
N ARG A 34 12.28 -2.76 -5.98
CA ARG A 34 11.87 -2.75 -7.38
C ARG A 34 10.98 -3.96 -7.64
N TYR A 35 9.89 -3.76 -8.34
CA TYR A 35 8.93 -4.81 -8.64
C TYR A 35 8.48 -4.78 -10.09
N ALA A 36 7.94 -5.88 -10.57
CA ALA A 36 7.23 -5.95 -11.84
C ALA A 36 6.13 -6.99 -11.81
N LYS A 37 5.07 -6.75 -12.58
CA LYS A 37 4.03 -7.75 -12.81
C LYS A 37 4.58 -8.78 -13.80
N ALA A 38 4.38 -10.03 -13.45
CA ALA A 38 4.80 -11.16 -14.26
C ALA A 38 3.62 -11.72 -15.05
N THR A 39 3.85 -12.05 -16.31
CA THR A 39 2.87 -12.71 -17.15
C THR A 39 3.20 -14.20 -17.27
N ALA A 40 2.31 -15.05 -16.78
CA ALA A 40 2.47 -16.49 -16.90
C ALA A 40 2.44 -16.91 -18.39
N THR A 41 3.43 -17.66 -18.81
CA THR A 41 3.55 -18.20 -20.19
C THR A 41 3.24 -19.69 -20.24
N SER A 42 3.38 -20.38 -19.12
CA SER A 42 3.00 -21.78 -18.95
C SER A 42 2.73 -22.09 -17.47
N SER A 43 2.49 -23.33 -17.13
CA SER A 43 2.27 -23.74 -15.74
C SER A 43 3.47 -23.54 -14.80
N ASN A 44 4.67 -23.40 -15.35
CA ASN A 44 5.92 -23.29 -14.58
C ASN A 44 6.86 -22.20 -15.12
N SER A 45 6.39 -21.33 -16.00
CA SER A 45 7.20 -20.23 -16.53
C SER A 45 6.41 -18.93 -16.63
N PHE A 46 7.10 -17.83 -16.45
CA PHE A 46 6.56 -16.49 -16.61
C PHE A 46 7.59 -15.56 -17.25
N THR A 47 7.12 -14.48 -17.80
CA THR A 47 7.95 -13.40 -18.34
C THR A 47 7.72 -12.11 -17.54
N VAL A 48 8.77 -11.33 -17.37
CA VAL A 48 8.74 -10.02 -16.75
C VAL A 48 9.40 -8.99 -17.64
N PRO A 49 8.93 -7.75 -17.65
CA PRO A 49 9.62 -6.66 -18.32
C PRO A 49 10.90 -6.27 -17.57
N GLY A 50 11.84 -5.66 -18.28
CA GLY A 50 13.07 -5.13 -17.72
C GLY A 50 14.22 -6.11 -17.58
N ASP A 51 15.34 -5.62 -17.03
CA ASP A 51 16.54 -6.40 -16.72
C ASP A 51 16.56 -6.73 -15.23
N TRP A 52 16.56 -8.01 -14.91
CA TRP A 52 16.56 -8.57 -13.57
C TRP A 52 17.82 -9.38 -13.27
N SER A 53 18.84 -9.25 -14.14
CA SER A 53 20.10 -9.93 -13.93
C SER A 53 20.78 -9.51 -12.63
N GLY A 54 21.24 -10.48 -11.86
CA GLY A 54 21.88 -10.24 -10.55
C GLY A 54 20.96 -9.84 -9.42
N ALA A 55 19.64 -9.80 -9.63
CA ALA A 55 18.67 -9.49 -8.59
C ALA A 55 18.35 -10.72 -7.71
N THR A 56 18.07 -10.48 -6.44
CA THR A 56 17.53 -11.50 -5.54
C THR A 56 16.01 -11.38 -5.52
N LEU A 57 15.33 -12.27 -6.22
CA LEU A 57 13.91 -12.14 -6.48
C LEU A 57 13.07 -12.91 -5.46
N ARG A 58 11.99 -12.29 -5.00
CA ARG A 58 10.84 -12.96 -4.41
C ARG A 58 9.66 -12.89 -5.36
N ILE A 59 8.87 -13.95 -5.35
CA ILE A 59 7.69 -14.10 -6.19
C ILE A 59 6.49 -14.26 -5.28
N GLY A 60 5.42 -13.55 -5.61
CA GLY A 60 4.18 -13.61 -4.87
C GLY A 60 2.99 -13.16 -5.70
N TYR A 61 1.85 -13.13 -5.06
CA TYR A 61 0.64 -12.57 -5.65
C TYR A 61 0.43 -11.15 -5.13
N LEU A 62 0.06 -10.24 -6.04
CA LEU A 62 -0.35 -8.90 -5.64
C LEU A 62 -1.60 -9.01 -4.77
N TYR A 63 -1.59 -8.31 -3.66
CA TYR A 63 -2.74 -8.16 -2.78
C TYR A 63 -3.00 -6.68 -2.52
N GLU A 64 -4.22 -6.38 -2.14
CA GLU A 64 -4.61 -5.05 -1.72
C GLU A 64 -4.54 -4.96 -0.19
N TYR A 65 -3.81 -3.98 0.29
CA TYR A 65 -3.83 -3.58 1.69
C TYR A 65 -4.90 -2.51 1.87
N LEU A 66 -5.84 -2.75 2.76
CA LEU A 66 -6.94 -1.85 3.05
C LEU A 66 -7.07 -1.66 4.56
N VAL A 67 -7.10 -0.41 4.99
CA VAL A 67 -7.41 -0.02 6.37
C VAL A 67 -8.56 0.96 6.38
N GLU A 68 -9.61 0.61 7.06
CA GLU A 68 -10.71 1.51 7.41
C GLU A 68 -10.46 2.04 8.82
N PHE A 69 -10.30 3.35 8.95
CA PHE A 69 -10.09 3.95 10.26
C PHE A 69 -11.41 4.01 11.04
N PRO A 70 -11.39 3.65 12.34
CA PRO A 70 -12.58 3.80 13.15
C PRO A 70 -12.94 5.27 13.31
N ARG A 71 -14.23 5.56 13.50
CA ARG A 71 -14.69 6.91 13.78
C ARG A 71 -14.08 7.43 15.08
N LEU A 72 -13.56 8.64 15.02
CA LEU A 72 -12.91 9.30 16.13
C LEU A 72 -13.96 9.92 17.07
N TYR A 73 -13.90 9.60 18.34
CA TYR A 73 -14.76 10.18 19.35
C TYR A 73 -13.92 10.82 20.48
N PRO A 74 -14.40 11.93 21.07
CA PRO A 74 -13.77 12.44 22.28
C PRO A 74 -13.91 11.43 23.41
N THR A 75 -12.95 11.40 24.29
CA THR A 75 -12.98 10.54 25.48
C THR A 75 -13.44 11.33 26.70
N LYS A 76 -14.22 10.69 27.55
CA LYS A 76 -14.62 11.20 28.87
C LYS A 76 -14.03 10.32 29.96
N ALA A 77 -13.56 10.96 31.04
CA ALA A 77 -13.17 10.24 32.23
C ALA A 77 -14.44 9.74 32.98
N GLN A 78 -14.41 8.45 33.32
CA GLN A 78 -15.44 7.85 34.17
C GLN A 78 -14.73 7.04 35.26
N GLY A 79 -14.49 7.66 36.39
CA GLY A 79 -13.61 7.14 37.43
C GLY A 79 -12.19 7.03 36.89
N ASP A 80 -11.54 5.85 37.07
CA ASP A 80 -10.19 5.57 36.61
C ASP A 80 -10.12 5.14 35.15
N LYS A 81 -11.25 5.14 34.42
CA LYS A 81 -11.32 4.70 33.02
C LYS A 81 -11.63 5.85 32.09
N SER A 82 -11.06 5.78 30.88
CA SER A 82 -11.40 6.66 29.76
C SER A 82 -12.33 5.91 28.81
N ILE A 83 -13.50 6.46 28.54
CA ILE A 83 -14.49 5.89 27.63
C ILE A 83 -14.78 6.85 26.47
N SER A 84 -15.05 6.30 25.29
CA SER A 84 -15.43 7.10 24.13
C SER A 84 -16.84 7.63 24.26
N ASP A 85 -17.00 8.95 24.08
CA ASP A 85 -18.31 9.59 24.07
C ASP A 85 -18.90 9.57 22.65
N VAL A 86 -19.63 8.52 22.32
CA VAL A 86 -20.23 8.32 21.01
C VAL A 86 -21.36 9.32 20.68
N ASN A 87 -21.87 10.01 21.68
CA ASN A 87 -22.92 11.01 21.49
C ASN A 87 -22.35 12.40 21.17
N SER A 88 -21.12 12.65 21.54
CA SER A 88 -20.45 13.92 21.25
C SER A 88 -20.09 14.06 19.79
N SER A 89 -20.13 15.29 19.31
CA SER A 89 -19.67 15.67 17.99
C SER A 89 -18.27 16.27 18.09
N LEU A 90 -17.35 15.76 17.30
CA LEU A 90 -15.99 16.25 17.17
C LEU A 90 -15.80 16.75 15.74
N ILE A 91 -15.18 17.92 15.55
CA ILE A 91 -14.74 18.37 14.25
C ILE A 91 -13.29 17.89 14.07
N VAL A 92 -13.10 17.03 13.09
CA VAL A 92 -11.77 16.56 12.69
C VAL A 92 -11.20 17.57 11.71
N HIS A 93 -10.21 18.35 12.12
CA HIS A 93 -9.60 19.35 11.26
C HIS A 93 -8.61 18.75 10.27
N ARG A 94 -7.81 17.81 10.75
CA ARG A 94 -6.78 17.16 9.95
C ARG A 94 -6.43 15.78 10.50
N LEU A 95 -6.01 14.91 9.62
CA LEU A 95 -5.39 13.63 9.95
C LEU A 95 -3.89 13.74 9.66
N LYS A 96 -3.06 13.34 10.61
CA LYS A 96 -1.62 13.17 10.38
C LYS A 96 -1.29 11.69 10.38
N LEU A 97 -0.79 11.22 9.27
CA LEU A 97 -0.32 9.85 9.08
C LEU A 97 1.20 9.86 9.14
N HIS A 98 1.73 9.04 10.02
CA HIS A 98 3.17 8.80 10.12
C HIS A 98 3.46 7.43 9.51
N PHE A 99 4.25 7.42 8.47
CA PHE A 99 4.65 6.23 7.76
C PHE A 99 6.12 5.92 8.06
N GLY A 100 6.45 4.62 8.14
CA GLY A 100 7.79 4.15 7.96
C GLY A 100 8.16 4.10 6.47
N LYS A 101 8.73 3.00 6.03
CA LYS A 101 9.04 2.81 4.60
C LYS A 101 7.76 2.74 3.78
N ILE A 102 7.60 3.65 2.83
CA ILE A 102 6.37 3.78 2.04
C ILE A 102 6.68 4.14 0.59
N GLY A 103 6.03 3.45 -0.34
CA GLY A 103 6.13 3.68 -1.78
C GLY A 103 4.89 4.31 -2.38
N LEU A 104 3.73 3.68 -2.20
CA LEU A 104 2.45 4.13 -2.75
C LEU A 104 1.31 3.88 -1.77
N TYR A 105 0.42 4.85 -1.65
CA TYR A 105 -0.87 4.66 -1.00
C TYR A 105 -1.91 5.63 -1.53
N GLU A 106 -3.16 5.25 -1.39
CA GLU A 106 -4.33 6.06 -1.65
C GLU A 106 -5.07 6.28 -0.34
N THR A 107 -5.43 7.54 -0.05
CA THR A 107 -6.29 7.90 1.07
C THR A 107 -7.59 8.43 0.53
N THR A 108 -8.70 7.87 0.96
CA THR A 108 -10.03 8.32 0.61
C THR A 108 -10.77 8.84 1.84
N LEU A 109 -11.35 10.02 1.73
CA LEU A 109 -12.29 10.61 2.68
C LEU A 109 -13.68 10.56 2.07
N GLU A 110 -14.52 9.64 2.54
CA GLU A 110 -15.95 9.61 2.18
C GLU A 110 -16.69 10.57 3.08
N ARG A 111 -17.34 11.59 2.49
CA ARG A 111 -17.94 12.69 3.22
C ARG A 111 -19.44 12.76 2.98
N LEU A 112 -20.23 12.69 4.04
CA LEU A 112 -21.69 12.73 3.94
C LEU A 112 -22.18 14.03 3.29
N GLY A 113 -22.84 13.89 2.14
CA GLY A 113 -23.41 15.01 1.37
C GLY A 113 -22.41 15.85 0.60
N LYS A 114 -21.17 15.41 0.45
CA LYS A 114 -20.11 16.04 -0.34
C LYS A 114 -19.46 15.02 -1.25
N THR A 115 -18.75 15.50 -2.25
CA THR A 115 -17.90 14.66 -3.09
C THR A 115 -16.76 14.08 -2.23
N ASP A 116 -16.46 12.79 -2.44
CA ASP A 116 -15.33 12.14 -1.80
C ASP A 116 -14.03 12.84 -2.20
N TYR A 117 -13.10 12.83 -1.26
CA TYR A 117 -11.77 13.34 -1.50
C TYR A 117 -10.79 12.17 -1.51
N THR A 118 -10.12 12.00 -2.64
CA THR A 118 -9.09 10.97 -2.79
C THR A 118 -7.75 11.65 -3.04
N GLU A 119 -6.75 11.21 -2.32
CA GLU A 119 -5.36 11.64 -2.50
C GLU A 119 -4.47 10.41 -2.66
N ILE A 120 -3.75 10.37 -3.76
CA ILE A 120 -2.77 9.33 -4.06
C ILE A 120 -1.39 9.91 -3.76
N TYR A 121 -0.64 9.20 -2.94
CA TYR A 121 0.79 9.41 -2.79
C TYR A 121 1.52 8.35 -3.57
N GLU A 122 2.40 8.79 -4.44
CA GLU A 122 3.28 7.95 -5.21
C GLU A 122 4.69 8.52 -5.08
N SER A 123 5.63 7.68 -4.67
CA SER A 123 7.03 8.09 -4.66
C SER A 123 7.48 8.34 -6.09
N SER A 124 8.16 9.46 -6.33
CA SER A 124 8.71 9.80 -7.65
C SER A 124 9.73 8.77 -8.16
N LEU A 125 10.19 7.90 -7.30
CA LEU A 125 11.13 6.82 -7.61
C LEU A 125 10.41 5.51 -7.94
N LEU A 126 9.08 5.51 -7.90
CA LEU A 126 8.26 4.34 -8.11
C LEU A 126 8.02 4.11 -9.60
N ASP A 127 9.04 3.65 -10.29
CA ASP A 127 8.89 3.20 -11.66
C ASP A 127 8.87 1.66 -11.71
N GLU A 128 7.96 1.11 -12.48
CA GLU A 128 7.62 -0.32 -12.44
C GLU A 128 8.83 -1.24 -12.72
N TYR A 129 9.86 -0.76 -13.41
CA TYR A 129 11.03 -1.58 -13.74
C TYR A 129 12.31 -0.78 -14.03
N GLU A 130 12.27 0.53 -13.94
CA GLU A 130 13.44 1.39 -14.11
C GLU A 130 13.83 2.01 -12.78
N VAL A 131 14.56 1.29 -11.98
CA VAL A 131 14.92 1.83 -10.67
C VAL A 131 16.41 1.85 -10.49
N SER A 132 16.93 3.02 -10.30
CA SER A 132 18.25 3.26 -9.76
C SER A 132 18.26 3.44 -8.24
N ASP A 133 17.11 3.76 -7.64
CA ASP A 133 16.98 4.09 -6.23
C ASP A 133 15.86 3.32 -5.53
N ALA A 134 15.89 3.28 -4.20
CA ALA A 134 14.85 2.63 -3.42
C ALA A 134 13.47 3.29 -3.63
N PRO A 135 12.41 2.55 -3.97
CA PRO A 135 11.11 3.08 -4.31
C PRO A 135 10.30 3.55 -3.10
N TYR A 136 10.90 3.79 -1.97
CA TYR A 136 10.20 4.21 -0.75
C TYR A 136 11.01 5.25 0.03
N LEU A 137 10.29 6.06 0.81
CA LEU A 137 10.88 6.95 1.82
C LEU A 137 10.98 6.20 3.15
N GLU A 138 12.07 6.41 3.88
CA GLU A 138 12.27 5.76 5.19
C GLU A 138 11.31 6.28 6.25
N GLU A 139 11.05 7.60 6.23
CA GLU A 139 10.07 8.24 7.10
C GLU A 139 9.30 9.31 6.33
N TYR A 140 8.00 9.29 6.48
CA TYR A 140 7.14 10.26 5.83
C TYR A 140 5.96 10.65 6.70
N ILE A 141 5.70 11.95 6.79
CA ILE A 141 4.54 12.48 7.52
C ILE A 141 3.62 13.18 6.54
N LYS A 142 2.43 12.63 6.39
CA LYS A 142 1.37 13.24 5.58
C LYS A 142 0.30 13.88 6.44
N THR A 143 -0.04 15.11 6.11
CA THR A 143 -1.17 15.81 6.71
C THR A 143 -2.30 15.94 5.68
N ILE A 144 -3.45 15.37 6.00
CA ILE A 144 -4.65 15.37 5.16
C ILE A 144 -5.67 16.31 5.80
N PRO A 145 -6.13 17.36 5.10
CA PRO A 145 -7.19 18.24 5.58
C PRO A 145 -8.53 17.51 5.55
N VAL A 146 -9.23 17.45 6.67
CA VAL A 146 -10.53 16.77 6.80
C VAL A 146 -11.67 17.78 6.90
N TYR A 147 -11.64 18.63 7.91
CA TYR A 147 -12.63 19.68 8.21
C TYR A 147 -14.08 19.19 8.22
N GLU A 148 -14.29 18.02 8.80
CA GLU A 148 -15.61 17.40 8.88
C GLU A 148 -15.93 16.95 10.31
N LYS A 149 -17.24 16.81 10.61
CA LYS A 149 -17.66 16.14 11.83
C LYS A 149 -17.32 14.66 11.78
N ASN A 150 -16.88 14.12 12.90
CA ASN A 150 -16.50 12.71 13.03
C ASN A 150 -17.58 11.70 12.58
N LYS A 151 -18.85 12.09 12.62
CA LYS A 151 -19.97 11.25 12.17
C LYS A 151 -20.26 11.33 10.67
N ASN A 152 -19.64 12.29 10.00
CA ASN A 152 -19.88 12.60 8.58
C ASN A 152 -18.70 12.26 7.68
N VAL A 153 -17.67 11.62 8.22
CA VAL A 153 -16.49 11.24 7.45
C VAL A 153 -16.07 9.83 7.83
N ASP A 154 -15.87 9.00 6.83
CA ASP A 154 -15.20 7.72 6.93
C ASP A 154 -13.87 7.83 6.17
N ILE A 155 -12.82 7.25 6.72
CA ILE A 155 -11.44 7.43 6.23
C ILE A 155 -10.87 6.06 5.92
N THR A 156 -10.39 5.90 4.69
CA THR A 156 -9.78 4.67 4.22
C THR A 156 -8.37 4.92 3.74
N LEU A 157 -7.48 3.99 4.00
CA LEU A 157 -6.15 3.92 3.44
C LEU A 157 -6.01 2.61 2.67
N LYS A 158 -5.52 2.72 1.44
CA LYS A 158 -5.39 1.58 0.54
C LYS A 158 -4.03 1.60 -0.13
N SER A 159 -3.44 0.43 -0.32
CA SER A 159 -2.26 0.25 -1.16
C SER A 159 -2.33 -1.09 -1.89
N SER A 160 -1.99 -1.09 -3.16
CA SER A 160 -1.84 -2.29 -3.98
C SER A 160 -0.37 -2.56 -4.34
N HIS A 161 0.55 -1.92 -3.63
CA HIS A 161 1.99 -2.11 -3.82
C HIS A 161 2.48 -3.36 -3.10
N PRO A 162 3.34 -4.18 -3.72
CA PRO A 162 3.95 -5.33 -3.07
C PRO A 162 4.90 -4.96 -1.93
#